data_d91e25922634075ad721eb6aee782949
#
_entry.id   d91e25922634075ad721eb6aee782949
#
_cell.length_a   1.000
_cell.length_b   1.000
_cell.length_c   1.000
_cell.angle_alpha   90.00
_cell.angle_beta   90.00
_cell.angle_gamma   90.00
#
_symmetry.space_group_name_H-M   'P 1'
#
loop_
_entity.id
_entity.type
_entity.pdbx_description
1 polymer ?
#
loop_
_entity_poly.entity_id
_entity_poly.type
_entity_poly.pdbx_seq_one_letter_code
_entity_poly.pdbx_strand_id
1 'polypeptide(L)'
;MKGIVAVFFLTLTLASPLFSQDISEKNLRKHISYLAADKLKGRGTGTKEGRIAASYIAKQFKKIGLTPKGDNDTYFHQYGFKKAADPHGMTEAGPQLYAQNVVGYLDNGAANTIVIGGHYDHLGMGMDHNSLEANPEGKIHNGADDNASGTAGVIELARYFAKNGVKEQHNFLFLAFSGEELGLYGSKRYTETPSIDLSKVSFMLNMDMIGRLNAEKRIIVGGVGTAPEFVPVLNQMKGDFTVKYDSAGIGPSDHTSFYLKNIPVLFFFTGQHSDYHKPSDDTDKINFVGEKALLELAAKVVNQLDKTEKLKFQETTSKQEKNPSFSVTLGIMPDYTYDGVGLHVDGVTNGKTGFVAGLQKGDTIVKMGDLEVKTIQDYMKGLSIFKKGDSTVIVVKRGAEEKKLNVTFQ
;
A
#
# COMPACT_ATOMS: atom_id res chain seq x y z
N MET A 1 75.78 -17.37 28.31
CA MET A 1 74.67 -16.38 28.24
C MET A 1 73.81 -16.69 26.99
N LYS A 2 72.63 -17.24 27.14
CA LYS A 2 71.71 -17.56 26.02
C LYS A 2 70.68 -16.43 25.93
N GLY A 3 70.73 -15.65 24.84
CA GLY A 3 69.76 -14.58 24.61
C GLY A 3 68.44 -15.17 24.08
N ILE A 4 67.36 -14.86 24.78
CA ILE A 4 66.01 -15.16 24.37
C ILE A 4 65.53 -14.00 23.46
N VAL A 5 65.29 -14.29 22.19
CA VAL A 5 64.62 -13.36 21.26
C VAL A 5 63.10 -13.56 21.40
N ALA A 6 62.43 -12.56 21.97
CA ALA A 6 60.97 -12.54 22.03
C ALA A 6 60.43 -11.96 20.71
N VAL A 7 59.72 -12.79 19.94
CA VAL A 7 58.99 -12.36 18.73
C VAL A 7 57.59 -11.91 19.15
N PHE A 8 57.33 -10.61 19.07
CA PHE A 8 56.00 -10.06 19.25
C PHE A 8 55.18 -10.23 17.96
N PHE A 9 54.19 -11.11 17.97
CA PHE A 9 53.14 -11.14 16.93
C PHE A 9 52.15 -10.00 17.17
N LEU A 10 52.20 -8.98 16.32
CA LEU A 10 51.22 -7.92 16.27
C LEU A 10 50.04 -8.45 15.47
N THR A 11 48.94 -8.88 16.13
CA THR A 11 47.71 -9.23 15.47
C THR A 11 46.97 -7.96 15.10
N LEU A 12 47.05 -7.59 13.81
CA LEU A 12 46.25 -6.50 13.24
C LEU A 12 44.80 -6.98 13.10
N THR A 13 43.96 -6.65 14.05
CA THR A 13 42.51 -6.81 13.91
C THR A 13 42.02 -5.76 12.92
N LEU A 14 41.77 -6.16 11.67
CA LEU A 14 41.02 -5.38 10.68
C LEU A 14 39.60 -5.26 11.20
N ALA A 15 39.29 -4.17 11.91
CA ALA A 15 37.92 -3.74 12.14
C ALA A 15 37.34 -3.36 10.78
N SER A 16 36.59 -4.26 10.16
CA SER A 16 35.73 -3.91 9.03
C SER A 16 34.80 -2.79 9.49
N PRO A 17 34.70 -1.67 8.79
CA PRO A 17 33.73 -0.66 9.14
C PRO A 17 32.37 -1.31 9.05
N LEU A 18 31.65 -1.39 10.16
CA LEU A 18 30.24 -1.64 10.22
C LEU A 18 29.55 -0.47 9.50
N PHE A 19 29.44 -0.54 8.20
CA PHE A 19 28.52 0.31 7.46
C PHE A 19 27.10 -0.14 7.85
N SER A 20 26.55 0.48 8.87
CA SER A 20 25.11 0.51 9.05
C SER A 20 24.53 1.05 7.75
N GLN A 21 23.94 0.17 6.94
CA GLN A 21 23.32 0.61 5.70
C GLN A 21 21.92 1.16 6.03
N ASP A 22 21.90 2.43 6.45
CA ASP A 22 20.66 3.15 6.75
C ASP A 22 19.76 3.25 5.52
N ILE A 23 18.47 3.41 5.75
CA ILE A 23 17.50 3.78 4.71
C ILE A 23 17.97 5.08 4.07
N SER A 24 18.02 5.12 2.73
CA SER A 24 18.64 6.22 1.98
C SER A 24 17.61 7.12 1.31
N GLU A 25 17.44 8.34 1.83
CA GLU A 25 16.61 9.37 1.19
C GLU A 25 16.99 9.60 -0.29
N LYS A 26 18.28 9.57 -0.61
CA LYS A 26 18.78 9.71 -1.98
C LYS A 26 18.25 8.61 -2.91
N ASN A 27 18.17 7.37 -2.41
CA ASN A 27 17.62 6.26 -3.18
C ASN A 27 16.10 6.38 -3.32
N LEU A 28 15.38 6.74 -2.26
CA LEU A 28 13.94 6.98 -2.32
C LEU A 28 13.62 8.04 -3.38
N ARG A 29 14.26 9.20 -3.30
CA ARG A 29 14.12 10.27 -4.30
C ARG A 29 14.37 9.77 -5.72
N LYS A 30 15.43 8.98 -5.94
CA LYS A 30 15.76 8.40 -7.24
C LYS A 30 14.67 7.46 -7.74
N HIS A 31 14.15 6.57 -6.87
CA HIS A 31 13.16 5.58 -7.28
C HIS A 31 11.81 6.22 -7.56
N ILE A 32 11.33 7.11 -6.69
CA ILE A 32 10.07 7.84 -6.86
C ILE A 32 10.15 8.74 -8.10
N SER A 33 11.21 9.55 -8.26
CA SER A 33 11.36 10.42 -9.45
C SER A 33 11.44 9.63 -10.76
N TYR A 34 11.88 8.37 -10.73
CA TYR A 34 11.85 7.52 -11.92
C TYR A 34 10.45 6.99 -12.19
N LEU A 35 9.79 6.44 -11.15
CA LEU A 35 8.49 5.77 -11.27
C LEU A 35 7.36 6.77 -11.55
N ALA A 36 7.40 7.95 -10.93
CA ALA A 36 6.42 9.02 -11.11
C ALA A 36 6.79 10.01 -12.25
N ALA A 37 7.70 9.65 -13.15
CA ALA A 37 8.05 10.53 -14.26
C ALA A 37 7.02 10.45 -15.41
N ASP A 38 6.72 11.58 -16.04
CA ASP A 38 5.79 11.70 -17.19
C ASP A 38 6.05 10.70 -18.29
N LYS A 39 7.33 10.32 -18.53
CA LYS A 39 7.73 9.32 -19.51
C LYS A 39 7.09 7.93 -19.28
N LEU A 40 6.65 7.63 -18.05
CA LEU A 40 5.94 6.41 -17.70
C LEU A 40 4.42 6.56 -17.79
N LYS A 41 3.91 7.75 -18.17
CA LYS A 41 2.49 8.02 -18.41
C LYS A 41 1.59 7.40 -17.34
N GLY A 42 1.98 7.55 -16.06
CA GLY A 42 1.22 7.02 -14.92
C GLY A 42 1.21 5.49 -14.81
N ARG A 43 2.10 4.76 -15.47
CA ARG A 43 2.35 3.31 -15.24
C ARG A 43 1.09 2.41 -15.27
N GLY A 44 0.09 2.76 -16.06
CA GLY A 44 -1.18 2.02 -16.09
C GLY A 44 -1.00 0.51 -16.28
N THR A 45 -1.81 -0.28 -15.60
CA THR A 45 -1.77 -1.75 -15.65
C THR A 45 -1.97 -2.27 -17.07
N GLY A 46 -1.12 -3.22 -17.50
CA GLY A 46 -1.15 -3.83 -18.82
C GLY A 46 -0.60 -2.94 -19.94
N THR A 47 -0.17 -1.70 -19.66
CA THR A 47 0.42 -0.79 -20.65
C THR A 47 1.91 -1.09 -20.90
N LYS A 48 2.46 -0.50 -21.96
CA LYS A 48 3.90 -0.54 -22.22
C LYS A 48 4.68 0.12 -21.10
N GLU A 49 4.19 1.24 -20.61
CA GLU A 49 4.82 2.04 -19.56
C GLU A 49 4.81 1.31 -18.21
N GLY A 50 3.73 0.59 -17.88
CA GLY A 50 3.69 -0.31 -16.71
C GLY A 50 4.75 -1.42 -16.81
N ARG A 51 4.97 -2.01 -18.00
CA ARG A 51 6.04 -3.00 -18.21
C ARG A 51 7.44 -2.40 -18.08
N ILE A 52 7.64 -1.13 -18.46
CA ILE A 52 8.91 -0.42 -18.26
C ILE A 52 9.16 -0.19 -16.77
N ALA A 53 8.13 0.18 -16.00
CA ALA A 53 8.22 0.30 -14.54
C ALA A 53 8.60 -1.04 -13.89
N ALA A 54 7.93 -2.14 -14.26
CA ALA A 54 8.27 -3.49 -13.78
C ALA A 54 9.73 -3.86 -14.09
N SER A 55 10.19 -3.58 -15.32
CA SER A 55 11.57 -3.85 -15.74
C SER A 55 12.58 -3.02 -14.94
N TYR A 56 12.23 -1.80 -14.57
CA TYR A 56 13.06 -0.96 -13.70
C TYR A 56 13.19 -1.58 -12.30
N ILE A 57 12.07 -2.02 -11.69
CA ILE A 57 12.05 -2.65 -10.36
C ILE A 57 12.86 -3.94 -10.37
N ALA A 58 12.64 -4.82 -11.35
CA ALA A 58 13.41 -6.05 -11.52
C ALA A 58 14.92 -5.78 -11.63
N LYS A 59 15.33 -4.72 -12.36
CA LYS A 59 16.73 -4.29 -12.45
C LYS A 59 17.28 -3.83 -11.10
N GLN A 60 16.46 -3.17 -10.24
CA GLN A 60 16.90 -2.82 -8.89
C GLN A 60 17.06 -4.07 -8.03
N PHE A 61 16.11 -5.00 -8.03
CA PHE A 61 16.20 -6.27 -7.31
C PHE A 61 17.46 -7.06 -7.72
N LYS A 62 17.75 -7.13 -9.01
CA LYS A 62 18.99 -7.75 -9.52
C LYS A 62 20.26 -7.06 -9.00
N LYS A 63 20.30 -5.71 -8.97
CA LYS A 63 21.44 -4.94 -8.45
C LYS A 63 21.63 -5.12 -6.93
N ILE A 64 20.57 -5.30 -6.20
CA ILE A 64 20.59 -5.59 -4.76
C ILE A 64 21.19 -6.98 -4.51
N GLY A 65 20.99 -7.91 -5.44
CA GLY A 65 21.44 -9.30 -5.36
C GLY A 65 20.32 -10.26 -4.91
N LEU A 66 19.06 -9.87 -5.05
CA LEU A 66 17.95 -10.78 -4.80
C LEU A 66 17.89 -11.88 -5.86
N THR A 67 17.46 -13.06 -5.44
CA THR A 67 17.16 -14.17 -6.34
C THR A 67 15.83 -13.92 -7.06
N PRO A 68 15.74 -14.09 -8.39
CA PRO A 68 14.46 -14.06 -9.09
C PRO A 68 13.55 -15.18 -8.59
N LYS A 69 12.26 -14.85 -8.39
CA LYS A 69 11.27 -15.81 -7.84
C LYS A 69 9.91 -15.67 -8.54
N GLY A 70 9.89 -15.16 -9.76
CA GLY A 70 8.72 -15.17 -10.64
C GLY A 70 8.71 -16.40 -11.55
N ASP A 71 7.96 -16.33 -12.64
CA ASP A 71 7.80 -17.44 -13.58
C ASP A 71 9.12 -17.75 -14.31
N ASN A 72 9.41 -19.03 -14.51
CA ASN A 72 10.58 -19.51 -15.23
C ASN A 72 11.91 -18.88 -14.74
N ASP A 73 12.09 -18.78 -13.43
CA ASP A 73 13.27 -18.21 -12.78
C ASP A 73 13.57 -16.76 -13.19
N THR A 74 12.54 -16.01 -13.59
CA THR A 74 12.62 -14.57 -13.82
C THR A 74 12.14 -13.79 -12.59
N TYR A 75 12.25 -12.45 -12.63
CA TYR A 75 11.63 -11.59 -11.62
C TYR A 75 10.14 -11.36 -11.87
N PHE A 76 9.54 -11.86 -12.94
CA PHE A 76 8.18 -11.55 -13.34
C PHE A 76 7.23 -12.71 -13.06
N HIS A 77 6.17 -12.43 -12.32
CA HIS A 77 5.00 -13.28 -12.18
C HIS A 77 3.91 -12.71 -13.08
N GLN A 78 3.66 -13.35 -14.21
CA GLN A 78 2.77 -12.88 -15.27
C GLN A 78 1.34 -13.38 -15.04
N TYR A 79 0.37 -12.55 -15.38
CA TYR A 79 -1.02 -12.94 -15.34
C TYR A 79 -1.84 -12.23 -16.42
N GLY A 80 -2.91 -12.92 -16.83
CA GLY A 80 -3.92 -12.36 -17.72
C GLY A 80 -5.09 -11.80 -16.93
N PHE A 81 -5.69 -10.72 -17.41
CA PHE A 81 -6.90 -10.14 -16.86
C PHE A 81 -7.75 -9.53 -17.95
N LYS A 82 -9.03 -9.31 -17.68
CA LYS A 82 -9.91 -8.50 -18.51
C LYS A 82 -10.36 -7.30 -17.68
N LYS A 83 -10.29 -6.10 -18.25
CA LYS A 83 -10.83 -4.93 -17.55
C LYS A 83 -12.32 -5.14 -17.30
N ALA A 84 -12.78 -4.77 -16.12
CA ALA A 84 -14.21 -4.63 -15.90
C ALA A 84 -14.78 -3.55 -16.82
N ALA A 85 -15.99 -3.75 -17.30
CA ALA A 85 -16.68 -2.74 -18.11
C ALA A 85 -17.03 -1.47 -17.31
N ASP A 86 -17.00 -1.59 -15.98
CA ASP A 86 -17.25 -0.56 -14.98
C ASP A 86 -16.17 -0.70 -13.90
N PRO A 87 -15.53 0.38 -13.41
CA PRO A 87 -14.48 0.35 -12.38
C PRO A 87 -14.90 -0.37 -11.09
N HIS A 88 -16.21 -0.43 -10.83
CA HIS A 88 -16.81 -1.12 -9.70
C HIS A 88 -17.58 -2.40 -10.10
N GLY A 89 -17.51 -2.79 -11.38
CA GLY A 89 -18.21 -3.93 -11.94
C GLY A 89 -17.44 -5.24 -11.77
N MET A 90 -18.18 -6.31 -11.38
CA MET A 90 -17.61 -7.65 -11.28
C MET A 90 -17.55 -8.40 -12.61
N THR A 91 -18.05 -7.82 -13.71
CA THR A 91 -18.07 -8.45 -15.03
C THR A 91 -16.83 -8.10 -15.81
N GLU A 92 -15.94 -9.06 -15.96
CA GLU A 92 -14.80 -8.99 -16.87
C GLU A 92 -15.31 -8.99 -18.32
N ALA A 93 -15.57 -7.80 -18.88
CA ALA A 93 -15.97 -7.62 -20.26
C ALA A 93 -14.93 -6.74 -20.98
N GLY A 94 -14.14 -7.33 -21.86
CA GLY A 94 -13.12 -6.57 -22.59
C GLY A 94 -12.06 -7.49 -23.20
N PRO A 95 -11.10 -6.93 -23.95
CA PRO A 95 -10.00 -7.71 -24.49
C PRO A 95 -9.17 -8.30 -23.37
N GLN A 96 -8.58 -9.47 -23.62
CA GLN A 96 -7.59 -10.07 -22.76
C GLN A 96 -6.34 -9.18 -22.72
N LEU A 97 -5.97 -8.74 -21.51
CA LEU A 97 -4.76 -7.97 -21.23
C LEU A 97 -3.81 -8.80 -20.38
N TYR A 98 -2.54 -8.39 -20.35
CA TYR A 98 -1.49 -9.05 -19.58
C TYR A 98 -0.74 -8.04 -18.74
N ALA A 99 -0.52 -8.39 -17.49
CA ALA A 99 0.28 -7.64 -16.54
C ALA A 99 1.23 -8.57 -15.78
N GLN A 100 2.06 -8.01 -14.92
CA GLN A 100 3.06 -8.78 -14.20
C GLN A 100 3.39 -8.15 -12.86
N ASN A 101 3.48 -8.97 -11.82
CA ASN A 101 4.13 -8.58 -10.57
C ASN A 101 5.64 -8.73 -10.70
N VAL A 102 6.39 -8.02 -9.85
CA VAL A 102 7.85 -8.18 -9.76
C VAL A 102 8.21 -8.85 -8.43
N VAL A 103 8.93 -9.96 -8.49
CA VAL A 103 9.18 -10.86 -7.36
C VAL A 103 10.67 -11.05 -7.16
N GLY A 104 11.18 -10.61 -6.02
CA GLY A 104 12.56 -10.81 -5.60
C GLY A 104 12.62 -11.55 -4.26
N TYR A 105 13.61 -12.43 -4.08
CA TYR A 105 13.74 -13.26 -2.89
C TYR A 105 15.12 -13.12 -2.26
N LEU A 106 15.16 -12.93 -0.96
CA LEU A 106 16.37 -13.00 -0.13
C LEU A 106 16.32 -14.30 0.69
N ASP A 107 17.19 -15.22 0.33
CA ASP A 107 17.31 -16.51 0.98
C ASP A 107 18.30 -16.45 2.14
N ASN A 108 17.80 -16.50 3.35
CA ASN A 108 18.57 -16.61 4.58
C ASN A 108 18.72 -18.07 5.06
N GLY A 109 18.21 -19.03 4.29
CA GLY A 109 18.17 -20.46 4.68
C GLY A 109 17.19 -20.74 5.82
N ALA A 110 16.20 -19.88 6.01
CA ALA A 110 15.22 -19.96 7.08
C ALA A 110 14.03 -20.87 6.68
N ALA A 111 13.28 -21.33 7.69
CA ALA A 111 12.08 -22.16 7.47
C ALA A 111 10.89 -21.33 7.00
N ASN A 112 10.79 -20.08 7.44
CA ASN A 112 9.65 -19.21 7.19
C ASN A 112 10.07 -17.95 6.42
N THR A 113 9.09 -17.25 5.83
CA THR A 113 9.32 -16.08 4.98
C THR A 113 8.47 -14.89 5.46
N ILE A 114 9.04 -13.70 5.45
CA ILE A 114 8.32 -12.43 5.59
C ILE A 114 8.11 -11.85 4.19
N VAL A 115 6.90 -11.40 3.90
CA VAL A 115 6.56 -10.73 2.65
C VAL A 115 6.55 -9.23 2.87
N ILE A 116 7.21 -8.47 1.99
CA ILE A 116 7.19 -7.00 1.96
C ILE A 116 6.71 -6.58 0.58
N GLY A 117 5.58 -5.85 0.52
CA GLY A 117 4.91 -5.52 -0.72
C GLY A 117 4.39 -4.10 -0.83
N GLY A 118 4.06 -3.72 -2.06
CA GLY A 118 3.39 -2.49 -2.46
C GLY A 118 3.15 -2.52 -3.96
N HIS A 119 2.13 -1.81 -4.46
CA HIS A 119 1.85 -1.81 -5.89
C HIS A 119 2.68 -0.75 -6.63
N TYR A 120 2.94 -0.98 -7.91
CA TYR A 120 3.72 -0.07 -8.73
C TYR A 120 2.93 0.54 -9.89
N ASP A 121 1.73 0.04 -10.19
CA ASP A 121 0.83 0.63 -11.16
C ASP A 121 0.15 1.89 -10.61
N HIS A 122 -0.41 2.69 -11.50
CA HIS A 122 -1.28 3.80 -11.15
C HIS A 122 -2.24 4.08 -12.31
N LEU A 123 -2.99 5.19 -12.27
CA LEU A 123 -4.14 5.46 -13.14
C LEU A 123 -3.82 5.74 -14.61
N GLY A 124 -2.55 5.71 -15.00
CA GLY A 124 -2.15 5.92 -16.39
C GLY A 124 -2.55 7.29 -16.92
N MET A 125 -3.30 7.31 -18.01
CA MET A 125 -3.80 8.52 -18.65
C MET A 125 -5.22 8.89 -18.24
N GLY A 126 -5.68 8.42 -17.06
CA GLY A 126 -7.01 8.74 -16.52
C GLY A 126 -8.20 8.14 -17.27
N MET A 127 -7.98 7.03 -17.99
CA MET A 127 -8.98 6.43 -18.89
C MET A 127 -9.92 5.43 -18.18
N ASP A 128 -9.62 5.04 -16.94
CA ASP A 128 -10.29 3.92 -16.27
C ASP A 128 -11.37 4.36 -15.26
N HIS A 129 -11.79 5.63 -15.30
CA HIS A 129 -12.85 6.22 -14.48
C HIS A 129 -12.61 6.19 -12.96
N ASN A 130 -11.38 5.89 -12.51
CA ASN A 130 -10.97 5.86 -11.12
C ASN A 130 -10.25 7.15 -10.68
N SER A 131 -10.10 8.13 -11.56
CA SER A 131 -9.54 9.44 -11.25
C SER A 131 -10.54 10.34 -10.51
N LEU A 132 -10.04 11.15 -9.57
CA LEU A 132 -10.77 12.22 -8.91
C LEU A 132 -10.58 13.60 -9.59
N GLU A 133 -9.90 13.64 -10.71
CA GLU A 133 -9.82 14.83 -11.57
C GLU A 133 -11.13 15.02 -12.34
N ALA A 134 -11.55 16.28 -12.53
CA ALA A 134 -12.82 16.60 -13.20
C ALA A 134 -12.88 16.16 -14.67
N ASN A 135 -11.77 16.27 -15.39
CA ASN A 135 -11.62 15.84 -16.79
C ASN A 135 -10.30 15.08 -16.90
N PRO A 136 -10.27 13.80 -16.52
CA PRO A 136 -9.01 13.05 -16.35
C PRO A 136 -8.42 12.54 -17.65
N GLU A 137 -9.24 12.31 -18.69
CA GLU A 137 -8.83 11.63 -19.92
C GLU A 137 -7.70 12.37 -20.62
N GLY A 138 -6.64 11.64 -20.92
CA GLY A 138 -5.45 12.17 -21.56
C GLY A 138 -4.49 12.93 -20.64
N LYS A 139 -4.82 13.11 -19.35
CA LYS A 139 -3.90 13.67 -18.36
C LYS A 139 -3.06 12.55 -17.72
N ILE A 140 -1.77 12.81 -17.57
CA ILE A 140 -0.87 11.87 -16.89
C ILE A 140 -1.16 11.90 -15.39
N HIS A 141 -1.40 10.74 -14.79
CA HIS A 141 -1.51 10.56 -13.35
C HIS A 141 -0.22 9.90 -12.86
N ASN A 142 0.74 10.71 -12.41
CA ASN A 142 2.08 10.22 -12.07
C ASN A 142 2.11 9.33 -10.83
N GLY A 143 1.19 9.52 -9.87
CA GLY A 143 1.07 8.69 -8.69
C GLY A 143 2.38 8.59 -7.91
N ALA A 144 2.90 9.75 -7.45
CA ALA A 144 4.18 9.79 -6.74
C ALA A 144 4.04 9.22 -5.33
N ASP A 145 2.97 9.58 -4.62
CA ASP A 145 2.64 8.95 -3.35
C ASP A 145 1.88 7.65 -3.58
N ASP A 146 0.92 7.64 -4.50
CA ASP A 146 0.10 6.48 -4.87
C ASP A 146 0.55 5.83 -6.19
N ASN A 147 1.38 4.76 -6.22
CA ASN A 147 2.11 4.27 -5.06
C ASN A 147 3.59 4.07 -5.44
N ALA A 148 4.20 5.11 -6.07
CA ALA A 148 5.65 5.07 -6.28
C ALA A 148 6.40 5.14 -4.95
N SER A 149 5.83 5.75 -3.89
CA SER A 149 6.41 5.80 -2.54
C SER A 149 6.50 4.40 -1.93
N GLY A 150 5.41 3.65 -1.87
CA GLY A 150 5.43 2.28 -1.36
C GLY A 150 6.34 1.36 -2.16
N THR A 151 6.32 1.46 -3.50
CA THR A 151 7.24 0.70 -4.36
C THR A 151 8.71 1.05 -4.10
N ALA A 152 9.04 2.33 -3.92
CA ALA A 152 10.40 2.76 -3.54
C ALA A 152 10.78 2.21 -2.16
N GLY A 153 9.82 2.19 -1.23
CA GLY A 153 9.96 1.57 0.09
C GLY A 153 10.29 0.08 0.00
N VAL A 154 9.60 -0.69 -0.85
CA VAL A 154 9.90 -2.11 -1.09
C VAL A 154 11.33 -2.29 -1.60
N ILE A 155 11.77 -1.48 -2.58
CA ILE A 155 13.13 -1.56 -3.12
C ILE A 155 14.17 -1.20 -2.05
N GLU A 156 13.91 -0.19 -1.25
CA GLU A 156 14.87 0.29 -0.24
C GLU A 156 14.95 -0.65 0.97
N LEU A 157 13.83 -1.25 1.41
CA LEU A 157 13.85 -2.31 2.43
C LEU A 157 14.54 -3.57 1.91
N ALA A 158 14.34 -3.92 0.63
CA ALA A 158 15.08 -5.01 0.01
C ALA A 158 16.60 -4.77 0.04
N ARG A 159 17.03 -3.54 -0.26
CA ARG A 159 18.45 -3.15 -0.16
C ARG A 159 18.93 -3.20 1.29
N TYR A 160 18.15 -2.70 2.23
CA TYR A 160 18.48 -2.70 3.65
C TYR A 160 18.72 -4.13 4.14
N PHE A 161 17.75 -5.02 4.00
CA PHE A 161 17.88 -6.41 4.47
C PHE A 161 18.97 -7.21 3.74
N ALA A 162 19.16 -6.98 2.45
CA ALA A 162 20.22 -7.68 1.70
C ALA A 162 21.65 -7.18 2.00
N LYS A 163 21.80 -6.00 2.64
CA LYS A 163 23.12 -5.35 2.80
C LYS A 163 23.43 -4.90 4.23
N ASN A 164 22.56 -5.15 5.20
CA ASN A 164 22.79 -4.76 6.61
C ASN A 164 23.84 -5.62 7.33
N GLY A 165 24.31 -6.70 6.70
CA GLY A 165 25.29 -7.61 7.28
C GLY A 165 24.72 -8.55 8.35
N VAL A 166 23.42 -8.56 8.53
CA VAL A 166 22.69 -9.47 9.43
C VAL A 166 22.16 -10.64 8.62
N LYS A 167 22.15 -11.82 9.19
CA LYS A 167 21.41 -12.97 8.68
C LYS A 167 20.15 -13.12 9.54
N GLU A 168 19.04 -12.68 9.02
CA GLU A 168 17.76 -12.74 9.70
C GLU A 168 17.26 -14.18 9.86
N GLN A 169 16.31 -14.39 10.79
CA GLN A 169 15.73 -15.70 11.08
C GLN A 169 14.64 -16.10 10.09
N HIS A 170 14.22 -15.19 9.22
CA HIS A 170 13.30 -15.40 8.11
C HIS A 170 13.97 -15.13 6.76
N ASN A 171 13.47 -15.77 5.73
CA ASN A 171 13.68 -15.34 4.35
C ASN A 171 12.78 -14.13 4.07
N PHE A 172 13.09 -13.38 3.01
CA PHE A 172 12.25 -12.27 2.59
C PHE A 172 11.79 -12.44 1.15
N LEU A 173 10.51 -12.17 0.92
CA LEU A 173 9.93 -12.04 -0.39
C LEU A 173 9.52 -10.60 -0.61
N PHE A 174 10.12 -9.95 -1.60
CA PHE A 174 9.81 -8.58 -1.99
C PHE A 174 8.91 -8.60 -3.23
N LEU A 175 7.74 -7.97 -3.12
CA LEU A 175 6.71 -7.97 -4.14
C LEU A 175 6.33 -6.55 -4.54
N ALA A 176 6.45 -6.23 -5.83
CA ALA A 176 5.82 -5.06 -6.40
C ALA A 176 4.65 -5.53 -7.27
N PHE A 177 3.43 -5.21 -6.84
CA PHE A 177 2.21 -5.65 -7.51
C PHE A 177 1.82 -4.72 -8.65
N SER A 178 1.09 -5.25 -9.63
CA SER A 178 0.41 -4.48 -10.66
C SER A 178 -1.08 -4.73 -10.57
N GLY A 179 -1.90 -3.79 -11.06
CA GLY A 179 -3.35 -3.97 -11.12
C GLY A 179 -4.05 -3.83 -9.76
N GLU A 180 -3.43 -3.16 -8.83
CA GLU A 180 -4.06 -2.77 -7.57
C GLU A 180 -5.23 -1.84 -7.86
N GLU A 181 -5.01 -0.80 -8.63
CA GLU A 181 -5.93 0.26 -9.04
C GLU A 181 -7.15 -0.23 -9.83
N LEU A 182 -7.09 -1.44 -10.33
CA LEU A 182 -8.18 -2.11 -11.05
C LEU A 182 -8.91 -3.15 -10.18
N GLY A 183 -8.59 -3.23 -8.88
CA GLY A 183 -9.21 -4.12 -7.89
C GLY A 183 -8.32 -5.27 -7.46
N LEU A 184 -7.07 -5.00 -7.10
CA LEU A 184 -6.11 -5.92 -6.47
C LEU A 184 -5.72 -7.10 -7.39
N TYR A 185 -5.76 -6.94 -8.72
CA TYR A 185 -5.53 -8.08 -9.64
C TYR A 185 -4.19 -8.77 -9.37
N GLY A 186 -3.11 -7.99 -9.18
CA GLY A 186 -1.77 -8.55 -9.02
C GLY A 186 -1.61 -9.38 -7.76
N SER A 187 -2.02 -8.87 -6.61
CA SER A 187 -1.93 -9.60 -5.34
C SER A 187 -2.88 -10.80 -5.29
N LYS A 188 -4.10 -10.68 -5.83
CA LYS A 188 -5.02 -11.81 -5.98
C LYS A 188 -4.39 -12.92 -6.83
N ARG A 189 -3.89 -12.59 -8.02
CA ARG A 189 -3.26 -13.58 -8.91
C ARG A 189 -2.01 -14.19 -8.28
N TYR A 190 -1.20 -13.38 -7.59
CA TYR A 190 -0.04 -13.92 -6.88
C TYR A 190 -0.45 -14.91 -5.79
N THR A 191 -1.46 -14.60 -4.98
CA THR A 191 -1.91 -15.51 -3.91
C THR A 191 -2.70 -16.75 -4.41
N GLU A 192 -3.18 -16.72 -5.66
CA GLU A 192 -3.77 -17.87 -6.35
C GLU A 192 -2.70 -18.80 -6.93
N THR A 193 -1.62 -18.24 -7.48
CA THR A 193 -0.51 -18.99 -8.13
C THR A 193 0.84 -18.53 -7.57
N PRO A 194 1.09 -18.74 -6.26
CA PRO A 194 2.27 -18.21 -5.59
C PRO A 194 3.53 -18.93 -6.01
N SER A 195 4.65 -18.21 -6.11
CA SER A 195 5.96 -18.78 -6.42
C SER A 195 6.69 -19.36 -5.20
N ILE A 196 6.09 -19.25 -4.01
CA ILE A 196 6.55 -19.85 -2.75
C ILE A 196 5.39 -20.55 -2.05
N ASP A 197 5.70 -21.40 -1.09
CA ASP A 197 4.69 -22.01 -0.22
C ASP A 197 4.14 -20.94 0.76
N LEU A 198 2.90 -20.50 0.54
CA LEU A 198 2.24 -19.50 1.39
C LEU A 198 2.03 -20.00 2.84
N SER A 199 1.98 -21.32 3.06
CA SER A 199 1.88 -21.85 4.43
C SER A 199 3.11 -21.56 5.28
N LYS A 200 4.24 -21.20 4.66
CA LYS A 200 5.49 -20.78 5.31
C LYS A 200 5.63 -19.27 5.46
N VAL A 201 4.66 -18.49 5.03
CA VAL A 201 4.68 -17.05 5.24
C VAL A 201 4.31 -16.74 6.69
N SER A 202 5.19 -16.00 7.39
CA SER A 202 4.98 -15.56 8.75
C SER A 202 3.98 -14.41 8.80
N PHE A 203 4.24 -13.36 8.03
CA PHE A 203 3.33 -12.23 7.83
C PHE A 203 3.68 -11.47 6.55
N MET A 204 2.77 -10.57 6.13
CA MET A 204 3.01 -9.60 5.07
C MET A 204 2.97 -8.18 5.61
N LEU A 205 3.98 -7.37 5.28
CA LEU A 205 3.97 -5.92 5.41
C LEU A 205 3.65 -5.30 4.05
N ASN A 206 2.54 -4.58 3.95
CA ASN A 206 2.15 -3.80 2.78
C ASN A 206 2.38 -2.31 3.04
N MET A 207 2.84 -1.61 2.02
CA MET A 207 3.08 -0.16 2.06
C MET A 207 2.36 0.50 0.88
N ASP A 208 1.53 1.48 1.22
CA ASP A 208 0.76 2.21 0.22
C ASP A 208 0.61 3.66 0.68
N MET A 209 0.95 4.61 -0.19
CA MET A 209 0.94 6.04 0.10
C MET A 209 1.70 6.38 1.40
N ILE A 210 3.00 6.13 1.41
CA ILE A 210 3.88 6.35 2.58
C ILE A 210 4.76 7.61 2.47
N GLY A 211 4.64 8.37 1.39
CA GLY A 211 5.48 9.52 1.07
C GLY A 211 4.94 10.88 1.56
N ARG A 212 3.77 10.95 2.20
CA ARG A 212 3.15 12.22 2.62
C ARG A 212 3.01 12.35 4.14
N LEU A 213 3.98 11.82 4.89
CA LEU A 213 3.99 11.96 6.36
C LEU A 213 3.89 13.44 6.76
N ASN A 214 2.91 13.75 7.62
CA ASN A 214 2.66 15.10 8.13
C ASN A 214 3.61 15.49 9.27
N ALA A 215 3.52 16.75 9.73
CA ALA A 215 4.38 17.27 10.80
C ALA A 215 4.16 16.57 12.15
N GLU A 216 2.93 16.08 12.41
CA GLU A 216 2.56 15.34 13.62
C GLU A 216 3.01 13.88 13.56
N LYS A 217 3.72 13.47 12.51
CA LYS A 217 4.16 12.10 12.25
C LYS A 217 3.03 11.08 12.41
N ARG A 218 1.84 11.44 11.93
CA ARG A 218 0.66 10.58 12.02
C ARG A 218 0.68 9.53 10.92
N ILE A 219 0.51 8.27 11.32
CA ILE A 219 0.37 7.13 10.41
C ILE A 219 -0.81 6.26 10.82
N ILE A 220 -1.33 5.52 9.85
CA ILE A 220 -2.31 4.46 10.06
C ILE A 220 -1.59 3.13 9.87
N VAL A 221 -1.77 2.21 10.81
CA VAL A 221 -1.30 0.83 10.67
C VAL A 221 -2.51 -0.10 10.73
N GLY A 222 -2.89 -0.60 9.54
CA GLY A 222 -3.97 -1.57 9.38
C GLY A 222 -3.51 -3.00 9.61
N GLY A 223 -4.47 -3.92 9.81
CA GLY A 223 -4.21 -5.34 9.98
C GLY A 223 -3.70 -5.75 11.37
N VAL A 224 -3.60 -4.81 12.32
CA VAL A 224 -2.95 -5.10 13.62
C VAL A 224 -3.68 -6.16 14.46
N GLY A 225 -4.95 -6.45 14.16
CA GLY A 225 -5.70 -7.53 14.81
C GLY A 225 -5.40 -8.92 14.27
N THR A 226 -4.63 -9.03 13.18
CA THR A 226 -4.39 -10.32 12.49
C THR A 226 -3.30 -11.16 13.13
N ALA A 227 -2.53 -10.61 14.09
CA ALA A 227 -1.63 -11.35 14.98
C ALA A 227 -1.48 -10.62 16.33
N PRO A 228 -1.40 -11.33 17.47
CA PRO A 228 -1.31 -10.71 18.79
C PRO A 228 0.00 -9.96 19.04
N GLU A 229 1.06 -10.26 18.28
CA GLU A 229 2.38 -9.67 18.42
C GLU A 229 2.46 -8.25 17.87
N PHE A 230 1.59 -7.85 16.93
CA PHE A 230 1.71 -6.61 16.19
C PHE A 230 1.61 -5.37 17.07
N VAL A 231 0.55 -5.23 17.87
CA VAL A 231 0.34 -4.03 18.71
C VAL A 231 1.46 -3.86 19.75
N PRO A 232 1.89 -4.90 20.51
CA PRO A 232 3.01 -4.79 21.43
C PRO A 232 4.31 -4.33 20.74
N VAL A 233 4.65 -4.91 19.60
CA VAL A 233 5.87 -4.56 18.84
C VAL A 233 5.78 -3.13 18.31
N LEU A 234 4.66 -2.74 17.71
CA LEU A 234 4.45 -1.38 17.22
C LEU A 234 4.56 -0.36 18.36
N ASN A 235 3.95 -0.60 19.51
CA ASN A 235 4.05 0.30 20.66
C ASN A 235 5.48 0.46 21.16
N GLN A 236 6.29 -0.61 21.11
CA GLN A 236 7.70 -0.56 21.49
C GLN A 236 8.54 0.21 20.47
N MET A 237 8.23 0.10 19.16
CA MET A 237 9.10 0.59 18.08
C MET A 237 8.70 1.96 17.53
N LYS A 238 7.45 2.42 17.76
CA LYS A 238 6.89 3.62 17.10
C LYS A 238 7.61 4.93 17.42
N GLY A 239 8.38 5.01 18.52
CA GLY A 239 9.08 6.24 18.90
C GLY A 239 8.11 7.43 19.02
N ASP A 240 8.36 8.49 18.27
CA ASP A 240 7.58 9.72 18.25
C ASP A 240 6.46 9.74 17.18
N PHE A 241 6.21 8.60 16.52
CA PHE A 241 5.06 8.49 15.61
C PHE A 241 3.74 8.45 16.37
N THR A 242 2.76 9.19 15.87
CA THR A 242 1.35 9.08 16.27
C THR A 242 0.70 8.01 15.40
N VAL A 243 0.45 6.83 16.00
CA VAL A 243 -0.05 5.67 15.25
C VAL A 243 -1.53 5.47 15.56
N LYS A 244 -2.36 5.51 14.51
CA LYS A 244 -3.74 5.03 14.53
C LYS A 244 -3.75 3.55 14.12
N TYR A 245 -4.27 2.70 14.98
CA TYR A 245 -4.40 1.27 14.71
C TYR A 245 -5.76 0.93 14.12
N ASP A 246 -5.73 0.13 13.04
CA ASP A 246 -6.92 -0.55 12.51
C ASP A 246 -6.71 -2.06 12.62
N SER A 247 -7.62 -2.74 13.31
CA SER A 247 -7.53 -4.18 13.52
C SER A 247 -7.90 -5.01 12.28
N ALA A 248 -8.63 -4.43 11.33
CA ALA A 248 -9.17 -5.15 10.19
C ALA A 248 -8.07 -5.70 9.27
N GLY A 249 -8.13 -6.99 8.95
CA GLY A 249 -7.23 -7.60 7.97
C GLY A 249 -7.67 -7.36 6.53
N ILE A 250 -8.95 -7.02 6.31
CA ILE A 250 -9.48 -6.58 5.02
C ILE A 250 -9.39 -5.06 4.95
N GLY A 251 -8.79 -4.55 3.88
CA GLY A 251 -8.62 -3.12 3.65
C GLY A 251 -8.47 -2.79 2.17
N PRO A 252 -8.23 -1.52 1.83
CA PRO A 252 -8.28 -1.02 0.46
C PRO A 252 -6.96 -1.22 -0.31
N SER A 253 -6.12 -2.19 0.03
CA SER A 253 -4.85 -2.45 -0.65
C SER A 253 -4.46 -3.93 -0.64
N ASP A 254 -3.33 -4.28 -1.22
CA ASP A 254 -2.85 -5.64 -1.54
C ASP A 254 -2.74 -6.60 -0.35
N HIS A 255 -2.58 -6.10 0.89
CA HIS A 255 -2.58 -6.91 2.11
C HIS A 255 -3.84 -7.76 2.26
N THR A 256 -4.98 -7.29 1.74
CA THR A 256 -6.25 -8.02 1.76
C THR A 256 -6.13 -9.39 1.10
N SER A 257 -5.41 -9.50 -0.01
CA SER A 257 -5.22 -10.77 -0.72
C SER A 257 -4.48 -11.81 0.12
N PHE A 258 -3.53 -11.39 0.95
CA PHE A 258 -2.80 -12.26 1.87
C PHE A 258 -3.62 -12.61 3.11
N TYR A 259 -4.34 -11.65 3.68
CA TYR A 259 -5.27 -11.91 4.78
C TYR A 259 -6.29 -13.00 4.41
N LEU A 260 -6.86 -12.95 3.21
CA LEU A 260 -7.80 -13.97 2.70
C LEU A 260 -7.17 -15.37 2.52
N LYS A 261 -5.84 -15.48 2.65
CA LYS A 261 -5.09 -16.74 2.71
C LYS A 261 -4.67 -17.12 4.12
N ASN A 262 -5.29 -16.50 5.15
CA ASN A 262 -4.97 -16.71 6.56
C ASN A 262 -3.51 -16.38 6.92
N ILE A 263 -2.97 -15.32 6.31
CA ILE A 263 -1.64 -14.78 6.60
C ILE A 263 -1.83 -13.50 7.41
N PRO A 264 -1.14 -13.34 8.57
CA PRO A 264 -1.11 -12.07 9.28
C PRO A 264 -0.61 -10.93 8.40
N VAL A 265 -1.23 -9.73 8.50
CA VAL A 265 -0.88 -8.60 7.65
C VAL A 265 -0.71 -7.32 8.47
N LEU A 266 0.23 -6.48 8.05
CA LEU A 266 0.36 -5.08 8.45
C LEU A 266 0.25 -4.21 7.20
N PHE A 267 -0.44 -3.10 7.32
CA PHE A 267 -0.64 -2.13 6.25
C PHE A 267 -0.22 -0.74 6.73
N PHE A 268 0.85 -0.19 6.18
CA PHE A 268 1.38 1.13 6.51
C PHE A 268 0.89 2.17 5.51
N PHE A 269 0.32 3.27 6.04
CA PHE A 269 -0.34 4.30 5.26
C PHE A 269 -0.21 5.66 5.98
N THR A 270 0.14 6.73 5.26
CA THR A 270 0.25 8.09 5.84
C THR A 270 -1.04 8.91 5.77
N GLY A 271 -2.09 8.35 5.17
CA GLY A 271 -3.39 9.01 5.00
C GLY A 271 -3.57 9.54 3.57
N GLN A 272 -4.83 9.79 3.22
CA GLN A 272 -5.15 10.42 1.94
C GLN A 272 -4.83 11.91 1.98
N HIS A 273 -4.60 12.49 0.80
CA HIS A 273 -4.33 13.91 0.61
C HIS A 273 -5.11 14.45 -0.61
N SER A 274 -5.14 15.77 -0.76
CA SER A 274 -5.92 16.45 -1.81
C SER A 274 -5.52 16.09 -3.25
N ASP A 275 -4.34 15.51 -3.44
CA ASP A 275 -3.82 15.09 -4.74
C ASP A 275 -4.12 13.62 -5.08
N TYR A 276 -4.70 12.85 -4.14
CA TYR A 276 -5.04 11.44 -4.32
C TYR A 276 -5.86 11.23 -5.60
N HIS A 277 -5.44 10.28 -6.44
CA HIS A 277 -6.04 9.94 -7.74
C HIS A 277 -6.17 11.15 -8.69
N LYS A 278 -5.21 12.09 -8.63
CA LYS A 278 -5.16 13.25 -9.51
C LYS A 278 -3.81 13.38 -10.22
N PRO A 279 -3.77 14.09 -11.36
CA PRO A 279 -2.52 14.44 -12.04
C PRO A 279 -1.53 15.22 -11.17
N SER A 280 -2.01 15.83 -10.09
CA SER A 280 -1.19 16.64 -9.17
C SER A 280 -0.43 15.82 -8.11
N ASP A 281 -0.56 14.47 -8.07
CA ASP A 281 0.27 13.62 -7.21
C ASP A 281 1.65 13.41 -7.82
N ASP A 282 2.52 14.39 -7.61
CA ASP A 282 3.84 14.48 -8.20
C ASP A 282 4.99 14.42 -7.17
N THR A 283 6.19 14.13 -7.67
CA THR A 283 7.42 13.90 -6.88
C THR A 283 7.81 15.10 -6.00
N ASP A 284 7.51 16.32 -6.41
CA ASP A 284 7.83 17.56 -5.68
C ASP A 284 7.06 17.69 -4.35
N LYS A 285 5.99 16.93 -4.19
CA LYS A 285 5.14 16.90 -2.99
C LYS A 285 5.54 15.84 -1.96
N ILE A 286 6.48 14.97 -2.27
CA ILE A 286 6.90 13.88 -1.38
C ILE A 286 7.76 14.42 -0.24
N ASN A 287 7.40 14.01 0.98
CA ASN A 287 8.22 14.22 2.18
C ASN A 287 9.25 13.08 2.33
N PHE A 288 10.36 13.16 1.61
CA PHE A 288 11.39 12.12 1.62
C PHE A 288 12.02 11.86 2.99
N VAL A 289 12.13 12.90 3.83
CA VAL A 289 12.62 12.75 5.21
C VAL A 289 11.61 11.96 6.04
N GLY A 290 10.33 12.28 5.88
CA GLY A 290 9.24 11.56 6.55
C GLY A 290 9.12 10.11 6.10
N GLU A 291 9.21 9.85 4.79
CA GLU A 291 9.20 8.51 4.22
C GLU A 291 10.38 7.66 4.71
N LYS A 292 11.61 8.24 4.73
CA LYS A 292 12.79 7.59 5.32
C LYS A 292 12.53 7.19 6.78
N ALA A 293 12.01 8.11 7.59
CA ALA A 293 11.71 7.83 9.01
C ALA A 293 10.67 6.70 9.16
N LEU A 294 9.64 6.67 8.31
CA LEU A 294 8.63 5.62 8.31
C LEU A 294 9.22 4.26 7.92
N LEU A 295 10.10 4.21 6.92
CA LEU A 295 10.79 2.98 6.52
C LEU A 295 11.76 2.49 7.60
N GLU A 296 12.40 3.39 8.35
CA GLU A 296 13.20 3.03 9.52
C GLU A 296 12.33 2.41 10.63
N LEU A 297 11.10 2.92 10.84
CA LEU A 297 10.11 2.29 11.72
C LEU A 297 9.72 0.91 11.20
N ALA A 298 9.39 0.80 9.90
CA ALA A 298 9.04 -0.48 9.28
C ALA A 298 10.17 -1.53 9.45
N ALA A 299 11.42 -1.14 9.19
CA ALA A 299 12.58 -2.01 9.39
C ALA A 299 12.73 -2.45 10.85
N LYS A 300 12.55 -1.54 11.83
CA LYS A 300 12.59 -1.89 13.27
C LYS A 300 11.49 -2.88 13.65
N VAL A 301 10.27 -2.68 13.15
CA VAL A 301 9.13 -3.58 13.39
C VAL A 301 9.43 -4.97 12.80
N VAL A 302 9.88 -5.03 11.55
CA VAL A 302 10.25 -6.29 10.90
C VAL A 302 11.39 -6.98 11.63
N ASN A 303 12.46 -6.27 11.99
CA ASN A 303 13.60 -6.82 12.75
C ASN A 303 13.20 -7.36 14.13
N GLN A 304 12.21 -6.75 14.78
CA GLN A 304 11.72 -7.25 16.06
C GLN A 304 10.85 -8.50 15.89
N LEU A 305 9.98 -8.52 14.87
CA LEU A 305 9.14 -9.66 14.54
C LEU A 305 9.95 -10.84 13.98
N ASP A 306 11.08 -10.56 13.30
CA ASP A 306 12.01 -11.59 12.81
C ASP A 306 12.56 -12.49 13.92
N LYS A 307 12.65 -12.00 15.15
CA LYS A 307 13.12 -12.77 16.34
C LYS A 307 12.09 -13.76 16.87
N THR A 308 10.88 -13.73 16.37
CA THR A 308 9.80 -14.64 16.74
C THR A 308 9.75 -15.81 15.77
N GLU A 309 9.15 -16.92 16.19
CA GLU A 309 8.73 -17.96 15.24
C GLU A 309 7.65 -17.41 14.30
N LYS A 310 7.19 -18.25 13.37
CA LYS A 310 6.06 -17.92 12.50
C LYS A 310 4.86 -17.43 13.32
N LEU A 311 4.34 -16.24 12.97
CA LEU A 311 3.19 -15.65 13.65
C LEU A 311 1.93 -16.49 13.45
N LYS A 312 1.06 -16.48 14.47
CA LYS A 312 -0.24 -17.17 14.39
C LYS A 312 -1.30 -16.22 13.87
N PHE A 313 -1.92 -16.61 12.78
CA PHE A 313 -3.03 -15.85 12.20
C PHE A 313 -4.22 -15.80 13.18
N GLN A 314 -4.78 -14.60 13.30
CA GLN A 314 -6.05 -14.33 13.96
C GLN A 314 -7.03 -13.76 12.93
N GLU A 315 -8.19 -14.40 12.82
CA GLU A 315 -9.27 -13.83 12.05
C GLU A 315 -9.80 -12.57 12.76
N THR A 316 -9.90 -11.49 12.01
CA THR A 316 -10.47 -10.26 12.56
C THR A 316 -11.96 -10.24 12.33
N THR A 317 -12.72 -9.75 13.31
CA THR A 317 -14.16 -9.56 13.21
C THR A 317 -14.52 -8.34 12.35
N SER A 318 -13.90 -8.16 11.19
CA SER A 318 -14.57 -7.42 10.15
C SER A 318 -15.81 -8.25 9.81
N LYS A 319 -16.99 -7.78 10.18
CA LYS A 319 -18.22 -8.37 9.65
C LYS A 319 -18.05 -8.37 8.14
N GLN A 320 -17.72 -9.54 7.58
CA GLN A 320 -17.82 -9.78 6.14
C GLN A 320 -19.32 -9.76 5.79
N GLU A 321 -19.87 -8.60 5.74
CA GLU A 321 -20.89 -8.37 4.73
C GLU A 321 -20.07 -8.41 3.43
N LYS A 322 -20.38 -9.39 2.54
CA LYS A 322 -19.83 -9.52 1.18
C LYS A 322 -19.55 -8.12 0.65
N ASN A 323 -18.33 -7.83 0.19
CA ASN A 323 -17.98 -6.50 -0.30
C ASN A 323 -19.17 -5.99 -1.10
N PRO A 324 -19.89 -4.98 -0.64
CA PRO A 324 -21.05 -4.51 -1.35
C PRO A 324 -20.57 -3.96 -2.69
N SER A 325 -20.90 -4.64 -3.78
CA SER A 325 -20.73 -4.05 -5.10
C SER A 325 -21.70 -2.88 -5.16
N PHE A 326 -21.20 -1.66 -5.20
CA PHE A 326 -22.02 -0.48 -5.40
C PHE A 326 -21.83 0.03 -6.82
N SER A 327 -22.93 0.32 -7.48
CA SER A 327 -22.96 0.88 -8.83
C SER A 327 -23.02 2.41 -8.84
N VAL A 328 -22.98 3.04 -7.67
CA VAL A 328 -23.10 4.48 -7.48
C VAL A 328 -22.05 5.02 -6.51
N THR A 329 -21.70 6.29 -6.64
CA THR A 329 -20.78 6.98 -5.73
C THR A 329 -21.27 8.40 -5.46
N LEU A 330 -20.90 8.93 -4.30
CA LEU A 330 -21.05 10.36 -4.02
C LEU A 330 -19.92 11.19 -4.64
N GLY A 331 -18.81 10.58 -5.04
CA GLY A 331 -17.64 11.30 -5.51
C GLY A 331 -16.99 12.11 -4.40
N ILE A 332 -16.86 11.52 -3.23
CA ILE A 332 -16.20 12.14 -2.07
C ILE A 332 -14.89 11.43 -1.76
N MET A 333 -14.02 12.14 -1.07
CA MET A 333 -12.80 11.62 -0.47
C MET A 333 -13.03 11.46 1.04
N PRO A 334 -13.06 10.25 1.57
CA PRO A 334 -13.17 10.00 3.00
C PRO A 334 -11.90 10.42 3.75
N ASP A 335 -12.05 10.97 4.94
CA ASP A 335 -10.92 11.12 5.87
C ASP A 335 -10.75 9.83 6.69
N TYR A 336 -9.80 9.01 6.30
CA TYR A 336 -9.48 7.76 7.00
C TYR A 336 -8.79 7.99 8.36
N THR A 337 -8.35 9.22 8.64
CA THR A 337 -7.71 9.57 9.91
C THR A 337 -8.72 10.06 10.96
N TYR A 338 -9.96 10.28 10.57
CA TYR A 338 -11.00 10.80 11.47
C TYR A 338 -11.37 9.79 12.55
N ASP A 339 -11.30 10.21 13.82
CA ASP A 339 -11.59 9.37 15.00
C ASP A 339 -13.02 9.53 15.53
N GLY A 340 -13.82 10.42 14.92
CA GLY A 340 -15.21 10.65 15.32
C GLY A 340 -16.19 9.63 14.74
N VAL A 341 -17.46 9.78 15.12
CA VAL A 341 -18.55 8.95 14.60
C VAL A 341 -19.07 9.53 13.29
N GLY A 342 -19.13 8.70 12.23
CA GLY A 342 -19.56 9.07 10.90
C GLY A 342 -18.44 8.96 9.87
N LEU A 343 -18.74 9.29 8.61
CA LEU A 343 -17.73 9.43 7.56
C LEU A 343 -17.38 10.90 7.36
N HIS A 344 -16.20 11.31 7.81
CA HIS A 344 -15.70 12.66 7.57
C HIS A 344 -15.24 12.82 6.11
N VAL A 345 -15.62 13.94 5.50
CA VAL A 345 -15.36 14.22 4.07
C VAL A 345 -14.17 15.15 3.95
N ASP A 346 -13.04 14.64 3.48
CA ASP A 346 -11.84 15.46 3.23
C ASP A 346 -11.84 16.16 1.86
N GLY A 347 -12.69 15.69 0.95
CA GLY A 347 -12.85 16.32 -0.36
C GLY A 347 -14.14 15.89 -1.06
N VAL A 348 -14.60 16.73 -2.00
CA VAL A 348 -15.75 16.45 -2.86
C VAL A 348 -15.38 16.76 -4.30
N THR A 349 -15.59 15.80 -5.19
CA THR A 349 -15.25 15.93 -6.61
C THR A 349 -16.31 16.78 -7.33
N ASN A 350 -15.88 17.85 -7.99
CA ASN A 350 -16.75 18.74 -8.74
C ASN A 350 -17.56 17.95 -9.79
N GLY A 351 -18.87 18.27 -9.87
CA GLY A 351 -19.77 17.67 -10.85
C GLY A 351 -20.26 16.26 -10.49
N LYS A 352 -19.74 15.61 -9.44
CA LYS A 352 -20.26 14.32 -8.97
C LYS A 352 -21.45 14.49 -8.04
N THR A 353 -22.14 13.40 -7.78
CA THR A 353 -23.39 13.32 -7.01
C THR A 353 -23.35 14.12 -5.70
N GLY A 354 -22.32 13.97 -4.89
CA GLY A 354 -22.19 14.67 -3.61
C GLY A 354 -22.03 16.19 -3.79
N PHE A 355 -21.23 16.62 -4.78
CA PHE A 355 -21.07 18.04 -5.09
C PHE A 355 -22.39 18.68 -5.51
N VAL A 356 -23.14 18.03 -6.40
CA VAL A 356 -24.45 18.52 -6.88
C VAL A 356 -25.45 18.58 -5.72
N ALA A 357 -25.38 17.66 -4.78
CA ALA A 357 -26.20 17.64 -3.58
C ALA A 357 -25.79 18.69 -2.51
N GLY A 358 -24.66 19.36 -2.68
CA GLY A 358 -24.17 20.38 -1.75
C GLY A 358 -23.31 19.84 -0.61
N LEU A 359 -22.75 18.61 -0.73
CA LEU A 359 -21.67 18.12 0.15
C LEU A 359 -20.44 19.00 0.03
N GLN A 360 -19.75 19.20 1.13
CA GLN A 360 -18.54 20.03 1.23
C GLN A 360 -17.45 19.31 2.02
N LYS A 361 -16.20 19.68 1.77
CA LYS A 361 -15.07 19.30 2.63
C LYS A 361 -15.37 19.74 4.08
N GLY A 362 -15.11 18.87 5.03
CA GLY A 362 -15.39 19.08 6.46
C GLY A 362 -16.77 18.61 6.93
N ASP A 363 -17.63 18.16 6.02
CA ASP A 363 -18.88 17.49 6.40
C ASP A 363 -18.59 16.12 7.01
N THR A 364 -19.41 15.69 7.97
CA THR A 364 -19.39 14.30 8.46
C THR A 364 -20.72 13.66 8.13
N ILE A 365 -20.72 12.67 7.23
CA ILE A 365 -21.95 11.92 6.88
C ILE A 365 -22.26 11.01 8.06
N VAL A 366 -23.46 11.16 8.61
CA VAL A 366 -23.94 10.37 9.77
C VAL A 366 -25.14 9.49 9.43
N LYS A 367 -25.79 9.73 8.27
CA LYS A 367 -26.92 8.91 7.82
C LYS A 367 -27.06 8.94 6.29
N MET A 368 -27.44 7.79 5.69
CA MET A 368 -27.79 7.65 4.27
C MET A 368 -29.14 6.92 4.15
N GLY A 369 -30.19 7.63 3.74
CA GLY A 369 -31.55 7.09 3.82
C GLY A 369 -31.88 6.67 5.25
N ASP A 370 -32.20 5.41 5.47
CA ASP A 370 -32.52 4.87 6.81
C ASP A 370 -31.27 4.31 7.53
N LEU A 371 -30.12 4.18 6.84
CA LEU A 371 -28.90 3.62 7.40
C LEU A 371 -28.11 4.66 8.21
N GLU A 372 -27.83 4.39 9.49
CA GLU A 372 -26.86 5.16 10.26
C GLU A 372 -25.44 4.86 9.76
N VAL A 373 -24.66 5.91 9.53
CA VAL A 373 -23.27 5.84 9.12
C VAL A 373 -22.39 6.18 10.33
N LYS A 374 -21.75 5.17 10.90
CA LYS A 374 -20.81 5.31 12.03
C LYS A 374 -19.37 5.11 11.59
N THR A 375 -19.18 4.37 10.51
CA THR A 375 -17.87 3.98 9.96
C THR A 375 -17.88 4.10 8.43
N ILE A 376 -16.70 4.01 7.82
CA ILE A 376 -16.57 3.94 6.36
C ILE A 376 -17.27 2.70 5.79
N GLN A 377 -17.30 1.59 6.53
CA GLN A 377 -17.98 0.36 6.12
C GLN A 377 -19.49 0.56 6.05
N ASP A 378 -20.08 1.30 7.00
CA ASP A 378 -21.49 1.66 6.95
C ASP A 378 -21.80 2.53 5.72
N TYR A 379 -20.91 3.46 5.39
CA TYR A 379 -21.03 4.27 4.17
C TYR A 379 -20.98 3.42 2.90
N MET A 380 -20.03 2.50 2.79
CA MET A 380 -19.94 1.57 1.64
C MET A 380 -21.18 0.69 1.54
N LYS A 381 -21.69 0.20 2.68
CA LYS A 381 -22.96 -0.50 2.74
C LYS A 381 -24.11 0.39 2.27
N GLY A 382 -24.13 1.65 2.68
CA GLY A 382 -25.10 2.65 2.21
C GLY A 382 -25.11 2.79 0.70
N LEU A 383 -23.94 2.90 0.07
CA LEU A 383 -23.81 2.99 -1.39
C LEU A 383 -24.35 1.74 -2.10
N SER A 384 -24.22 0.55 -1.50
CA SER A 384 -24.68 -0.71 -2.12
C SER A 384 -26.20 -0.86 -2.18
N ILE A 385 -26.93 -0.05 -1.43
CA ILE A 385 -28.43 -0.06 -1.41
C ILE A 385 -28.97 0.64 -2.64
N PHE A 386 -28.23 1.62 -3.20
CA PHE A 386 -28.72 2.50 -4.25
C PHE A 386 -28.19 2.14 -5.64
N LYS A 387 -28.95 2.54 -6.66
CA LYS A 387 -28.61 2.41 -8.08
C LYS A 387 -28.64 3.79 -8.75
N LYS A 388 -28.03 3.86 -9.92
CA LYS A 388 -28.11 5.07 -10.75
C LYS A 388 -29.57 5.48 -10.98
N GLY A 389 -29.86 6.75 -10.71
CA GLY A 389 -31.22 7.33 -10.77
C GLY A 389 -31.99 7.31 -9.46
N ASP A 390 -31.54 6.54 -8.46
CA ASP A 390 -32.19 6.53 -7.15
C ASP A 390 -31.96 7.86 -6.41
N SER A 391 -32.99 8.28 -5.63
CA SER A 391 -32.90 9.47 -4.79
C SER A 391 -33.00 9.11 -3.32
N THR A 392 -32.24 9.79 -2.47
CA THR A 392 -32.26 9.60 -1.01
C THR A 392 -31.89 10.90 -0.29
N VAL A 393 -32.03 10.89 1.02
CA VAL A 393 -31.58 11.99 1.89
C VAL A 393 -30.32 11.52 2.62
N ILE A 394 -29.26 12.34 2.54
CA ILE A 394 -28.06 12.15 3.35
C ILE A 394 -28.06 13.21 4.45
N VAL A 395 -27.80 12.77 5.69
CA VAL A 395 -27.64 13.67 6.82
C VAL A 395 -26.16 13.85 7.11
N VAL A 396 -25.74 15.12 7.16
CA VAL A 396 -24.37 15.48 7.49
C VAL A 396 -24.28 16.42 8.68
N LYS A 397 -23.23 16.31 9.46
CA LYS A 397 -22.82 17.34 10.42
C LYS A 397 -21.83 18.28 9.73
N ARG A 398 -22.14 19.56 9.70
CA ARG A 398 -21.29 20.65 9.19
C ARG A 398 -20.97 21.60 10.35
N GLY A 399 -19.81 21.38 10.99
CA GLY A 399 -19.54 21.99 12.28
C GLY A 399 -20.52 21.52 13.35
N ALA A 400 -21.23 22.45 14.00
CA ALA A 400 -22.25 22.12 15.02
C ALA A 400 -23.65 21.89 14.43
N GLU A 401 -23.86 22.12 13.15
CA GLU A 401 -25.17 22.01 12.51
C GLU A 401 -25.36 20.66 11.82
N GLU A 402 -26.57 20.10 11.94
CA GLU A 402 -27.00 18.96 11.15
C GLU A 402 -27.77 19.44 9.90
N LYS A 403 -27.35 18.96 8.73
CA LYS A 403 -27.96 19.31 7.43
C LYS A 403 -28.46 18.08 6.70
N LYS A 404 -29.62 18.21 6.07
CA LYS A 404 -30.19 17.18 5.19
C LYS A 404 -29.92 17.59 3.74
N LEU A 405 -29.29 16.71 2.99
CA LEU A 405 -28.98 16.91 1.59
C LEU A 405 -29.77 15.90 0.75
N ASN A 406 -30.53 16.40 -0.23
CA ASN A 406 -31.18 15.53 -1.19
C ASN A 406 -30.20 15.10 -2.26
N VAL A 407 -30.04 13.82 -2.42
CA VAL A 407 -29.07 13.19 -3.34
C VAL A 407 -29.83 12.40 -4.39
N THR A 408 -29.46 12.59 -5.67
CA THR A 408 -29.88 11.73 -6.77
C THR A 408 -28.63 11.15 -7.41
N PHE A 409 -28.45 9.84 -7.36
CA PHE A 409 -27.27 9.16 -7.86
C PHE A 409 -27.21 9.20 -9.39
N GLN A 410 -26.07 9.62 -9.92
CA GLN A 410 -25.82 9.81 -11.37
C GLN A 410 -25.20 8.57 -12.02
#